data_5bf3621644b325a27869794488e0ee0c
#
_entry.id   5bf3621644b325a27869794488e0ee0c
#
_cell.length_a   1.000
_cell.length_b   1.000
_cell.length_c   1.000
_cell.angle_alpha   90.00
_cell.angle_beta   90.00
_cell.angle_gamma   90.00
#
_symmetry.space_group_name_H-M   'P 1'
#
loop_
_entity.id
_entity.type
_entity.pdbx_description
1 polymer ?
#
loop_
_entity_poly.entity_id
_entity_poly.type
_entity_poly.pdbx_seq_one_letter_code
_entity_poly.pdbx_strand_id
1 'polypeptide(L)'
;AVIAKYKKRHGLSVKDAVREKELIDRDRKLIENADIESYYVQFLRKTIDLSCEYQSKLLNGMRVTYCGVEGAFAYMAAKRMFPEAELIPYSDFGDAYRAVERGEYDCVVLPLENSAAGEVGTVMDLIFSGDLFVNQVVDLPIEHNLLGVEGASLDSIKTVISHPQALE
;
A
#
# COMPACT_ATOMS: atom_id res chain seq x y z
N ALA A 1 -14.84 13.36 8.49
CA ALA A 1 -14.33 13.08 9.85
C ALA A 1 -15.44 12.68 10.85
N VAL A 2 -16.53 13.43 10.97
CA VAL A 2 -17.61 13.12 11.94
C VAL A 2 -18.32 11.82 11.64
N ILE A 3 -18.74 11.60 10.37
CA ILE A 3 -19.45 10.39 9.92
C ILE A 3 -18.59 9.13 10.12
N ALA A 4 -17.31 9.17 9.76
CA ALA A 4 -16.39 8.06 9.96
C ALA A 4 -16.27 7.67 11.44
N LYS A 5 -16.04 8.65 12.34
CA LYS A 5 -15.99 8.43 13.79
C LYS A 5 -17.30 7.87 14.35
N TYR A 6 -18.43 8.34 13.84
CA TYR A 6 -19.76 7.81 14.21
C TYR A 6 -19.88 6.34 13.82
N LYS A 7 -19.59 6.01 12.56
CA LYS A 7 -19.64 4.62 12.06
C LYS A 7 -18.74 3.69 12.88
N LYS A 8 -17.49 4.08 13.16
CA LYS A 8 -16.57 3.30 14.01
C LYS A 8 -17.15 3.04 15.40
N ARG A 9 -17.68 4.08 16.03
CA ARG A 9 -18.25 4.00 17.40
C ARG A 9 -19.45 3.05 17.47
N HIS A 10 -20.23 2.91 16.39
CA HIS A 10 -21.44 2.10 16.33
C HIS A 10 -21.24 0.78 15.56
N GLY A 11 -20.02 0.41 15.19
CA GLY A 11 -19.73 -0.83 14.46
C GLY A 11 -20.33 -0.87 13.05
N LEU A 12 -20.59 0.28 12.42
CA LEU A 12 -21.20 0.38 11.09
C LEU A 12 -20.13 0.33 10.00
N SER A 13 -20.44 -0.39 8.91
CA SER A 13 -19.58 -0.42 7.73
C SER A 13 -19.43 0.95 7.09
N VAL A 14 -18.25 1.25 6.54
CA VAL A 14 -18.03 2.44 5.73
C VAL A 14 -18.85 2.38 4.45
N LYS A 15 -18.85 1.24 3.75
CA LYS A 15 -19.70 0.96 2.59
C LYS A 15 -21.00 0.31 3.06
N ASP A 16 -22.15 0.87 2.60
CA ASP A 16 -23.48 0.35 2.85
C ASP A 16 -24.30 0.49 1.55
N ALA A 17 -24.29 -0.57 0.75
CA ALA A 17 -24.91 -0.58 -0.57
C ALA A 17 -26.41 -0.30 -0.55
N VAL A 18 -27.12 -0.67 0.53
CA VAL A 18 -28.55 -0.42 0.69
C VAL A 18 -28.79 1.07 0.87
N ARG A 19 -28.09 1.69 1.81
CA ARG A 19 -28.18 3.12 2.10
C ARG A 19 -27.68 3.98 0.94
N GLU A 20 -26.64 3.57 0.26
CA GLU A 20 -26.12 4.26 -0.94
C GLU A 20 -27.17 4.27 -2.05
N LYS A 21 -27.82 3.13 -2.28
CA LYS A 21 -28.92 3.04 -3.25
C LYS A 21 -30.11 3.92 -2.86
N GLU A 22 -30.54 3.86 -1.60
CA GLU A 22 -31.63 4.71 -1.10
C GLU A 22 -31.35 6.21 -1.29
N LEU A 23 -30.11 6.64 -1.04
CA LEU A 23 -29.68 8.01 -1.21
C LEU A 23 -29.72 8.42 -2.69
N ILE A 24 -29.20 7.58 -3.58
CA ILE A 24 -29.22 7.82 -5.03
C ILE A 24 -30.68 7.88 -5.53
N ASP A 25 -31.52 6.93 -5.14
CA ASP A 25 -32.93 6.85 -5.56
C ASP A 25 -33.75 8.02 -5.04
N ARG A 26 -33.44 8.55 -3.86
CA ARG A 26 -34.04 9.74 -3.29
C ARG A 26 -33.68 11.00 -4.09
N ASP A 27 -32.36 11.20 -4.28
CA ASP A 27 -31.88 12.43 -4.88
C ASP A 27 -32.13 12.48 -6.40
N ARG A 28 -32.16 11.31 -7.06
CA ARG A 28 -32.58 11.16 -8.45
C ARG A 28 -33.95 11.74 -8.73
N LYS A 29 -34.90 11.61 -7.80
CA LYS A 29 -36.28 12.13 -7.93
C LYS A 29 -36.36 13.66 -7.92
N LEU A 30 -35.27 14.35 -7.53
CA LEU A 30 -35.18 15.80 -7.52
C LEU A 30 -34.77 16.38 -8.89
N ILE A 31 -34.39 15.52 -9.84
CA ILE A 31 -33.93 15.91 -11.16
C ILE A 31 -35.10 15.91 -12.13
N GLU A 32 -35.52 17.09 -12.57
CA GLU A 32 -36.60 17.26 -13.52
C GLU A 32 -36.19 17.02 -14.98
N ASN A 33 -34.90 17.21 -15.30
CA ASN A 33 -34.37 17.08 -16.64
C ASN A 33 -33.75 15.67 -16.84
N ALA A 34 -34.39 14.83 -17.66
CA ALA A 34 -34.00 13.47 -17.95
C ALA A 34 -32.60 13.35 -18.60
N ASP A 35 -32.18 14.36 -19.37
CA ASP A 35 -30.88 14.34 -20.05
C ASP A 35 -29.72 14.48 -19.04
N ILE A 36 -29.95 15.15 -17.91
CA ILE A 36 -28.98 15.38 -16.85
C ILE A 36 -28.98 14.25 -15.81
N GLU A 37 -30.09 13.52 -15.70
CA GLU A 37 -30.27 12.49 -14.67
C GLU A 37 -29.13 11.48 -14.62
N SER A 38 -28.72 10.94 -15.78
CA SER A 38 -27.66 9.94 -15.86
C SER A 38 -26.29 10.47 -15.38
N TYR A 39 -25.97 11.71 -15.71
CA TYR A 39 -24.74 12.38 -15.27
C TYR A 39 -24.78 12.68 -13.78
N TYR A 40 -25.92 13.09 -13.27
CA TYR A 40 -26.09 13.38 -11.84
C TYR A 40 -25.93 12.10 -10.99
N VAL A 41 -26.50 10.97 -11.44
CA VAL A 41 -26.32 9.67 -10.78
C VAL A 41 -24.87 9.24 -10.77
N GLN A 42 -24.13 9.45 -11.87
CA GLN A 42 -22.70 9.17 -11.93
C GLN A 42 -21.90 10.06 -10.97
N PHE A 43 -22.22 11.36 -10.91
CA PHE A 43 -21.61 12.29 -9.97
C PHE A 43 -21.86 11.88 -8.52
N LEU A 44 -23.09 11.51 -8.15
CA LEU A 44 -23.42 11.03 -6.81
C LEU A 44 -22.63 9.78 -6.44
N ARG A 45 -22.57 8.79 -7.33
CA ARG A 45 -21.80 7.57 -7.11
C ARG A 45 -20.32 7.88 -6.85
N LYS A 46 -19.72 8.70 -7.72
CA LYS A 46 -18.31 9.10 -7.57
C LYS A 46 -18.06 9.83 -6.25
N THR A 47 -19.00 10.70 -5.84
CA THR A 47 -18.93 11.44 -4.57
C THR A 47 -19.03 10.51 -3.37
N ILE A 48 -19.91 9.49 -3.42
CA ILE A 48 -20.04 8.47 -2.39
C ILE A 48 -18.76 7.64 -2.29
N ASP A 49 -18.22 7.18 -3.43
CA ASP A 49 -16.97 6.39 -3.47
C ASP A 49 -15.80 7.16 -2.85
N LEU A 50 -15.57 8.41 -3.25
CA LEU A 50 -14.53 9.28 -2.68
C LEU A 50 -14.74 9.50 -1.17
N SER A 51 -16.00 9.66 -0.74
CA SER A 51 -16.32 9.80 0.69
C SER A 51 -16.02 8.52 1.46
N CYS A 52 -16.30 7.34 0.89
CA CYS A 52 -16.00 6.05 1.51
C CYS A 52 -14.49 5.80 1.58
N GLU A 53 -13.75 6.11 0.52
CA GLU A 53 -12.28 6.03 0.51
C GLU A 53 -11.68 6.90 1.61
N TYR A 54 -12.09 8.16 1.70
CA TYR A 54 -11.60 9.07 2.73
C TYR A 54 -11.98 8.61 4.15
N GLN A 55 -13.20 8.07 4.35
CA GLN A 55 -13.60 7.50 5.63
C GLN A 55 -12.76 6.28 6.01
N SER A 56 -12.50 5.38 5.05
CA SER A 56 -11.65 4.20 5.27
C SER A 56 -10.23 4.61 5.68
N LYS A 57 -9.64 5.57 4.98
CA LYS A 57 -8.33 6.13 5.31
C LYS A 57 -8.28 6.73 6.71
N LEU A 58 -9.32 7.47 7.11
CA LEU A 58 -9.43 8.05 8.46
C LEU A 58 -9.58 7.02 9.57
N LEU A 59 -10.15 5.85 9.28
CA LEU A 59 -10.44 4.82 10.26
C LEU A 59 -9.35 3.76 10.41
N ASN A 60 -8.76 3.40 9.27
CA ASN A 60 -7.81 2.30 9.16
C ASN A 60 -6.34 2.78 9.08
N GLY A 61 -6.14 4.09 8.89
CA GLY A 61 -4.81 4.63 8.60
C GLY A 61 -4.39 4.37 7.15
N MET A 62 -3.12 4.64 6.86
CA MET A 62 -2.52 4.28 5.58
C MET A 62 -2.27 2.77 5.52
N ARG A 63 -2.50 2.18 4.35
CA ARG A 63 -2.14 0.80 4.03
C ARG A 63 -1.06 0.82 2.98
N VAL A 64 0.09 0.26 3.31
CA VAL A 64 1.31 0.34 2.49
C VAL A 64 1.76 -1.06 2.13
N THR A 65 1.90 -1.34 0.83
CA THR A 65 2.44 -2.62 0.35
C THR A 65 3.96 -2.57 0.28
N TYR A 66 4.59 -3.71 0.47
CA TYR A 66 6.02 -3.90 0.27
C TYR A 66 6.30 -5.31 -0.23
N CYS A 67 7.46 -5.54 -0.83
CA CYS A 67 7.86 -6.88 -1.28
C CYS A 67 8.78 -7.54 -0.27
N GLY A 68 8.49 -8.79 0.07
CA GLY A 68 9.23 -9.61 1.01
C GLY A 68 8.45 -9.96 2.27
N VAL A 69 9.17 -10.45 3.26
CA VAL A 69 8.61 -10.87 4.56
C VAL A 69 8.84 -9.79 5.61
N GLU A 70 8.15 -9.92 6.74
CA GLU A 70 8.42 -9.08 7.92
C GLU A 70 9.89 -9.21 8.35
N GLY A 71 10.53 -8.06 8.60
CA GLY A 71 11.97 -7.99 8.89
C GLY A 71 12.87 -7.83 7.67
N ALA A 72 12.37 -8.00 6.43
CA ALA A 72 13.14 -7.69 5.23
C ALA A 72 13.41 -6.18 5.10
N PHE A 73 14.41 -5.80 4.27
CA PHE A 73 14.79 -4.39 4.10
C PHE A 73 13.63 -3.51 3.62
N ALA A 74 12.80 -4.01 2.70
CA ALA A 74 11.61 -3.27 2.25
C ALA A 74 10.59 -3.07 3.39
N TYR A 75 10.40 -4.05 4.28
CA TYR A 75 9.61 -3.89 5.50
C TYR A 75 10.19 -2.82 6.42
N MET A 76 11.52 -2.86 6.66
CA MET A 76 12.19 -1.87 7.51
C MET A 76 12.06 -0.46 6.95
N ALA A 77 12.23 -0.30 5.63
CA ALA A 77 12.01 0.97 4.93
C ALA A 77 10.55 1.44 5.08
N ALA A 78 9.59 0.56 4.80
CA ALA A 78 8.15 0.87 4.94
C ALA A 78 7.79 1.27 6.38
N LYS A 79 8.30 0.56 7.38
CA LYS A 79 8.08 0.87 8.79
C LYS A 79 8.69 2.22 9.21
N ARG A 80 9.86 2.55 8.67
CA ARG A 80 10.52 3.84 8.92
C ARG A 80 9.78 5.00 8.27
N MET A 81 9.30 4.82 7.02
CA MET A 81 8.58 5.85 6.27
C MET A 81 7.16 6.05 6.79
N PHE A 82 6.51 4.97 7.21
CA PHE A 82 5.09 4.94 7.58
C PHE A 82 4.88 4.20 8.91
N PRO A 83 5.33 4.75 10.04
CA PRO A 83 5.33 4.05 11.34
C PRO A 83 3.94 3.62 11.83
N GLU A 84 2.89 4.37 11.43
CA GLU A 84 1.50 4.11 11.85
C GLU A 84 0.67 3.38 10.77
N ALA A 85 1.29 2.99 9.64
CA ALA A 85 0.59 2.32 8.55
C ALA A 85 0.43 0.81 8.83
N GLU A 86 -0.63 0.25 8.25
CA GLU A 86 -0.75 -1.19 8.06
C GLU A 86 0.16 -1.61 6.91
N LEU A 87 1.13 -2.47 7.18
CA LEU A 87 2.11 -2.94 6.20
C LEU A 87 1.69 -4.30 5.64
N ILE A 88 1.54 -4.39 4.33
CA ILE A 88 1.02 -5.56 3.62
C ILE A 88 2.12 -6.19 2.76
N PRO A 89 2.56 -7.43 3.06
CA PRO A 89 3.61 -8.10 2.31
C PRO A 89 3.11 -8.63 0.96
N TYR A 90 3.96 -8.54 -0.04
CA TYR A 90 3.81 -9.17 -1.35
C TYR A 90 5.06 -9.97 -1.68
N SER A 91 4.92 -11.01 -2.49
CA SER A 91 6.06 -11.83 -2.95
C SER A 91 6.72 -11.28 -4.21
N ASP A 92 6.04 -10.38 -4.94
CA ASP A 92 6.47 -9.84 -6.22
C ASP A 92 6.28 -8.31 -6.28
N PHE A 93 7.24 -7.60 -6.87
CA PHE A 93 7.21 -6.14 -7.01
C PHE A 93 6.05 -5.67 -7.88
N GLY A 94 5.80 -6.37 -8.99
CA GLY A 94 4.73 -6.03 -9.91
C GLY A 94 3.35 -6.18 -9.29
N ASP A 95 3.13 -7.23 -8.48
CA ASP A 95 1.85 -7.44 -7.80
C ASP A 95 1.61 -6.39 -6.73
N ALA A 96 2.65 -6.04 -5.95
CA ALA A 96 2.58 -4.95 -4.97
C ALA A 96 2.27 -3.59 -5.64
N TYR A 97 2.94 -3.30 -6.76
CA TYR A 97 2.76 -2.08 -7.54
C TYR A 97 1.33 -1.99 -8.09
N ARG A 98 0.88 -3.04 -8.79
CA ARG A 98 -0.45 -3.11 -9.42
C ARG A 98 -1.59 -3.04 -8.41
N ALA A 99 -1.41 -3.53 -7.19
CA ALA A 99 -2.41 -3.42 -6.14
C ALA A 99 -2.65 -1.96 -5.72
N VAL A 100 -1.59 -1.14 -5.69
CA VAL A 100 -1.71 0.31 -5.46
C VAL A 100 -2.30 1.03 -6.68
N GLU A 101 -1.89 0.67 -7.87
CA GLU A 101 -2.41 1.23 -9.13
C GLU A 101 -3.92 0.99 -9.27
N ARG A 102 -4.43 -0.16 -8.81
CA ARG A 102 -5.88 -0.44 -8.71
C ARG A 102 -6.60 0.27 -7.56
N GLY A 103 -5.89 1.04 -6.73
CA GLY A 103 -6.45 1.74 -5.57
C GLY A 103 -6.80 0.83 -4.39
N GLU A 104 -6.29 -0.41 -4.35
CA GLU A 104 -6.50 -1.33 -3.23
C GLU A 104 -5.74 -0.88 -1.98
N TYR A 105 -4.61 -0.20 -2.18
CA TYR A 105 -3.73 0.32 -1.13
C TYR A 105 -3.28 1.74 -1.45
N ASP A 106 -2.73 2.44 -0.45
CA ASP A 106 -2.39 3.87 -0.57
C ASP A 106 -1.01 4.12 -1.17
N CYS A 107 -0.03 3.27 -0.86
CA CYS A 107 1.36 3.39 -1.33
C CYS A 107 2.01 2.01 -1.46
N VAL A 108 3.08 1.95 -2.24
CA VAL A 108 4.00 0.82 -2.30
C VAL A 108 5.42 1.29 -1.96
N VAL A 109 6.16 0.50 -1.21
CA VAL A 109 7.59 0.72 -0.95
C VAL A 109 8.39 -0.32 -1.74
N LEU A 110 9.21 0.18 -2.66
CA LEU A 110 10.00 -0.63 -3.58
C LEU A 110 11.47 -0.20 -3.52
N PRO A 111 12.44 -1.13 -3.64
CA PRO A 111 13.84 -0.81 -3.74
C PRO A 111 14.15 -0.25 -5.13
N LEU A 112 14.77 0.93 -5.20
CA LEU A 112 15.20 1.53 -6.47
C LEU A 112 16.58 1.02 -6.87
N GLU A 113 17.50 1.01 -5.91
CA GLU A 113 18.88 0.63 -6.11
C GLU A 113 19.52 0.04 -4.85
N ASN A 114 20.60 -0.67 -5.04
CA ASN A 114 21.48 -1.15 -3.99
C ASN A 114 22.91 -0.70 -4.33
N SER A 115 23.63 -0.18 -3.36
CA SER A 115 25.01 0.34 -3.56
C SER A 115 26.02 -0.70 -4.10
N ALA A 116 25.76 -2.00 -3.88
CA ALA A 116 26.60 -3.08 -4.37
C ALA A 116 26.11 -3.64 -5.73
N ALA A 117 24.78 -3.80 -5.90
CA ALA A 117 24.20 -4.47 -7.08
C ALA A 117 23.62 -3.48 -8.12
N GLY A 118 23.60 -2.17 -7.81
CA GLY A 118 23.05 -1.15 -8.71
C GLY A 118 21.54 -1.11 -8.72
N GLU A 119 20.97 -0.67 -9.84
CA GLU A 119 19.53 -0.46 -10.02
C GLU A 119 18.74 -1.77 -10.04
N VAL A 120 17.54 -1.74 -9.46
CA VAL A 120 16.58 -2.85 -9.54
C VAL A 120 15.76 -2.71 -10.82
N GLY A 121 16.23 -3.31 -11.91
CA GLY A 121 15.66 -3.13 -13.26
C GLY A 121 14.15 -3.34 -13.33
N THR A 122 13.63 -4.40 -12.70
CA THR A 122 12.18 -4.67 -12.66
C THR A 122 11.38 -3.53 -12.03
N VAL A 123 11.91 -2.88 -11.00
CA VAL A 123 11.25 -1.75 -10.34
C VAL A 123 11.33 -0.50 -11.21
N MET A 124 12.48 -0.28 -11.87
CA MET A 124 12.61 0.82 -12.83
C MET A 124 11.63 0.68 -13.98
N ASP A 125 11.46 -0.52 -14.54
CA ASP A 125 10.48 -0.79 -15.59
C ASP A 125 9.03 -0.49 -15.14
N LEU A 126 8.67 -0.84 -13.90
CA LEU A 126 7.35 -0.52 -13.32
C LEU A 126 7.14 0.98 -13.18
N ILE A 127 8.15 1.73 -12.74
CA ILE A 127 8.06 3.20 -12.60
C ILE A 127 7.94 3.88 -13.96
N PHE A 128 8.67 3.41 -15.00
CA PHE A 128 8.62 3.99 -16.32
C PHE A 128 7.35 3.66 -17.10
N SER A 129 6.76 2.49 -16.87
CA SER A 129 5.60 2.01 -17.64
C SER A 129 4.26 2.18 -16.96
N GLY A 130 4.23 2.38 -15.63
CA GLY A 130 3.01 2.47 -14.84
C GLY A 130 2.61 3.90 -14.52
N ASP A 131 1.45 4.05 -13.87
CA ASP A 131 0.80 5.34 -13.62
C ASP A 131 1.03 5.90 -12.19
N LEU A 132 1.85 5.23 -11.36
CA LEU A 132 2.16 5.71 -10.02
C LEU A 132 3.29 6.74 -10.03
N PHE A 133 3.28 7.64 -9.03
CA PHE A 133 4.28 8.68 -8.85
C PHE A 133 5.18 8.39 -7.66
N VAL A 134 6.48 8.66 -7.80
CA VAL A 134 7.42 8.63 -6.68
C VAL A 134 7.18 9.85 -5.80
N ASN A 135 6.71 9.62 -4.58
CA ASN A 135 6.39 10.68 -3.62
C ASN A 135 7.53 10.94 -2.63
N GLN A 136 8.31 9.91 -2.33
CA GLN A 136 9.40 9.98 -1.36
C GLN A 136 10.45 8.93 -1.68
N VAL A 137 11.70 9.24 -1.38
CA VAL A 137 12.86 8.33 -1.43
C VAL A 137 13.51 8.33 -0.06
N VAL A 138 14.02 7.17 0.38
CA VAL A 138 14.75 7.00 1.63
C VAL A 138 15.96 6.11 1.42
N ASP A 139 17.08 6.53 1.98
CA ASP A 139 18.27 5.69 2.08
C ASP A 139 18.17 4.85 3.35
N LEU A 140 18.24 3.53 3.19
CA LEU A 140 18.26 2.56 4.28
C LEU A 140 19.67 2.00 4.42
N PRO A 141 20.43 2.33 5.49
CA PRO A 141 21.68 1.68 5.76
C PRO A 141 21.48 0.19 5.98
N ILE A 142 22.25 -0.64 5.26
CA ILE A 142 22.19 -2.09 5.37
C ILE A 142 23.52 -2.56 5.99
N GLU A 143 23.43 -3.15 7.18
CA GLU A 143 24.54 -3.77 7.87
C GLU A 143 24.30 -5.28 7.93
N HIS A 144 25.19 -6.04 7.27
CA HIS A 144 25.13 -7.49 7.32
C HIS A 144 25.78 -8.02 8.60
N ASN A 145 25.10 -8.96 9.24
CA ASN A 145 25.60 -9.63 10.44
C ASN A 145 25.70 -11.14 10.18
N LEU A 146 26.84 -11.72 10.52
CA LEU A 146 27.01 -13.17 10.49
C LEU A 146 26.41 -13.76 11.78
N LEU A 147 25.39 -14.58 11.62
CA LEU A 147 24.72 -15.25 12.72
C LEU A 147 25.21 -16.69 12.82
N GLY A 148 25.53 -17.14 14.03
CA GLY A 148 25.93 -18.49 14.33
C GLY A 148 25.21 -19.06 15.54
N VAL A 149 25.35 -20.37 15.76
CA VAL A 149 24.88 -21.01 17.01
C VAL A 149 25.77 -20.56 18.19
N GLU A 150 25.22 -20.64 19.39
CA GLU A 150 25.97 -20.28 20.61
C GLU A 150 27.27 -21.04 20.70
N GLY A 151 28.38 -20.32 20.97
CA GLY A 151 29.73 -20.88 21.02
C GLY A 151 30.44 -21.03 19.66
N ALA A 152 29.79 -20.68 18.53
CA ALA A 152 30.47 -20.67 17.24
C ALA A 152 31.56 -19.56 17.19
N SER A 153 32.65 -19.87 16.51
CA SER A 153 33.72 -18.91 16.18
C SER A 153 33.89 -18.83 14.66
N LEU A 154 34.52 -17.77 14.18
CA LEU A 154 34.82 -17.63 12.74
C LEU A 154 35.58 -18.84 12.21
N ASP A 155 36.57 -19.39 13.00
CA ASP A 155 37.35 -20.53 12.60
C ASP A 155 36.57 -21.86 12.56
N SER A 156 35.44 -21.94 13.27
CA SER A 156 34.59 -23.14 13.31
C SER A 156 33.54 -23.17 12.18
N ILE A 157 33.30 -22.04 11.53
CA ILE A 157 32.28 -21.92 10.46
C ILE A 157 32.83 -22.57 9.18
N LYS A 158 32.05 -23.53 8.65
CA LYS A 158 32.35 -24.24 7.39
C LYS A 158 31.43 -23.86 6.25
N THR A 159 30.25 -23.38 6.58
CA THR A 159 29.20 -23.06 5.59
C THR A 159 28.47 -21.80 6.02
N VAL A 160 28.28 -20.88 5.08
CA VAL A 160 27.48 -19.69 5.25
C VAL A 160 26.28 -19.79 4.28
N ILE A 161 25.07 -19.50 4.78
CA ILE A 161 23.84 -19.54 3.99
C ILE A 161 23.26 -18.12 4.00
N SER A 162 23.08 -17.54 2.82
CA SER A 162 22.48 -16.22 2.66
C SER A 162 21.92 -16.05 1.24
N HIS A 163 21.32 -14.88 0.99
CA HIS A 163 20.98 -14.48 -0.37
C HIS A 163 22.26 -14.35 -1.22
N PRO A 164 22.27 -14.75 -2.51
CA PRO A 164 23.45 -14.68 -3.37
C PRO A 164 24.20 -13.34 -3.30
N GLN A 165 23.48 -12.21 -3.39
CA GLN A 165 24.07 -10.87 -3.32
C GLN A 165 24.78 -10.54 -1.98
N ALA A 166 24.51 -11.27 -0.91
CA ALA A 166 25.18 -11.08 0.37
C ALA A 166 26.38 -12.00 0.54
N LEU A 167 26.65 -12.90 -0.43
CA LEU A 167 27.77 -13.85 -0.45
C LEU A 167 28.88 -13.42 -1.43
N GLU A 168 28.63 -12.38 -2.24
CA GLU A 168 29.60 -11.74 -3.13
C GLU A 168 30.47 -10.74 -2.37
#